data_5cd277ef1c9e9db8ce254042cdf8822f
#
_entry.id   5cd277ef1c9e9db8ce254042cdf8822f
#
_cell.length_a   1.000
_cell.length_b   1.000
_cell.length_c   1.000
_cell.angle_alpha   90.00
_cell.angle_beta   90.00
_cell.angle_gamma   90.00
#
_symmetry.space_group_name_H-M   'P 1'
#
loop_
_entity.id
_entity.type
_entity.pdbx_description
1 polymer ?
#
loop_
_entity_poly.entity_id
_entity_poly.type
_entity_poly.pdbx_seq_one_letter_code
_entity_poly.pdbx_strand_id
1 'polypeptide(L)'
;DSPASDALKEDLENFVNVIESNRQKMLSGHGLAKKVRDFLEEIDYKSHLVIEFSKSEKAVRFKLLNIESLLNSMENWENDPDNYNANLFTYLNRITLLSRDDMDDENDKGKVNLMTIHASKGLEFPVVFIAGAEEGLIPHQRSVDENSGDVEEERRLFYVAITRARDKLLI
;
A
#
# COMPACT_ATOMS: atom_id res chain seq x y z
N ASP A 1 -24.68 4.75 34.27
CA ASP A 1 -23.37 5.34 33.98
C ASP A 1 -22.31 4.58 34.76
N SER A 2 -21.48 3.81 34.05
CA SER A 2 -20.40 3.02 34.63
C SER A 2 -19.07 3.77 34.34
N PRO A 3 -18.10 3.81 35.26
CA PRO A 3 -16.77 4.40 35.01
C PRO A 3 -16.09 3.87 33.75
N ALA A 4 -16.34 2.62 33.38
CA ALA A 4 -15.86 2.04 32.12
C ALA A 4 -16.51 2.67 30.86
N SER A 5 -17.73 3.15 30.96
CA SER A 5 -18.43 3.87 29.88
C SER A 5 -17.86 5.27 29.65
N ASP A 6 -17.45 5.94 30.72
CA ASP A 6 -16.90 7.30 30.65
C ASP A 6 -15.48 7.27 30.10
N ALA A 7 -14.65 6.31 30.53
CA ALA A 7 -13.30 6.10 29.96
C ALA A 7 -13.32 5.78 28.46
N LEU A 8 -14.22 4.89 28.02
CA LEU A 8 -14.37 4.56 26.60
C LEU A 8 -14.80 5.78 25.78
N LYS A 9 -15.68 6.61 26.34
CA LYS A 9 -16.14 7.83 25.69
C LYS A 9 -14.99 8.84 25.51
N GLU A 10 -14.18 9.02 26.56
CA GLU A 10 -12.99 9.87 26.52
C GLU A 10 -11.97 9.38 25.47
N ASP A 11 -11.71 8.07 25.41
CA ASP A 11 -10.83 7.46 24.41
C ASP A 11 -11.33 7.68 22.97
N LEU A 12 -12.65 7.56 22.75
CA LEU A 12 -13.26 7.82 21.45
C LEU A 12 -13.18 9.29 21.05
N GLU A 13 -13.43 10.20 21.99
CA GLU A 13 -13.29 11.65 21.76
C GLU A 13 -11.83 12.01 21.43
N ASN A 14 -10.87 11.45 22.14
CA ASN A 14 -9.45 11.63 21.87
C ASN A 14 -9.07 11.11 20.49
N PHE A 15 -9.54 9.92 20.11
CA PHE A 15 -9.30 9.36 18.78
C PHE A 15 -9.85 10.27 17.68
N VAL A 16 -11.09 10.72 17.79
CA VAL A 16 -11.71 11.63 16.82
C VAL A 16 -10.92 12.94 16.72
N ASN A 17 -10.51 13.51 17.86
CA ASN A 17 -9.74 14.76 17.90
C ASN A 17 -8.38 14.61 17.22
N VAL A 18 -7.66 13.51 17.44
CA VAL A 18 -6.39 13.22 16.75
C VAL A 18 -6.58 13.14 15.25
N ILE A 19 -7.60 12.41 14.78
CA ILE A 19 -7.88 12.28 13.35
C ILE A 19 -8.24 13.63 12.72
N GLU A 20 -9.20 14.36 13.31
CA GLU A 20 -9.68 15.61 12.71
C GLU A 20 -8.63 16.73 12.72
N SER A 21 -7.84 16.86 13.79
CA SER A 21 -6.78 17.85 13.85
C SER A 21 -5.69 17.58 12.82
N ASN A 22 -5.29 16.32 12.66
CA ASN A 22 -4.27 15.94 11.67
C ASN A 22 -4.82 16.01 10.23
N ARG A 23 -6.08 15.65 10.01
CA ARG A 23 -6.72 15.84 8.72
C ARG A 23 -6.64 17.29 8.25
N GLN A 24 -7.00 18.23 9.12
CA GLN A 24 -6.92 19.66 8.79
C GLN A 24 -5.49 20.11 8.49
N LYS A 25 -4.51 19.69 9.31
CA LYS A 25 -3.09 20.00 9.09
C LYS A 25 -2.61 19.45 7.73
N MET A 26 -2.91 18.20 7.40
CA MET A 26 -2.45 17.54 6.18
C MET A 26 -3.12 18.07 4.90
N LEU A 27 -4.34 18.60 5.00
CA LEU A 27 -5.03 19.26 3.89
C LEU A 27 -4.62 20.71 3.69
N SER A 28 -3.92 21.33 4.63
CA SER A 28 -3.47 22.71 4.57
C SER A 28 -2.04 22.80 4.04
N GLY A 29 -1.81 23.45 2.88
CA GLY A 29 -0.51 23.90 2.38
C GLY A 29 0.71 22.99 2.54
N HIS A 30 1.90 23.50 2.23
CA HIS A 30 3.19 22.79 2.22
C HIS A 30 3.59 22.14 3.56
N GLY A 31 4.60 21.27 3.50
CA GLY A 31 5.16 20.53 4.64
C GLY A 31 4.42 19.23 4.92
N LEU A 32 3.89 18.58 3.88
CA LEU A 32 3.14 17.31 4.00
C LEU A 32 3.99 16.22 4.65
N ALA A 33 5.23 16.01 4.18
CA ALA A 33 6.12 14.99 4.73
C ALA A 33 6.36 15.19 6.24
N LYS A 34 6.59 16.45 6.66
CA LYS A 34 6.75 16.78 8.08
C LYS A 34 5.47 16.51 8.87
N LYS A 35 4.31 16.92 8.36
CA LYS A 35 3.01 16.70 9.03
C LYS A 35 2.68 15.23 9.20
N VAL A 36 3.00 14.41 8.20
CA VAL A 36 2.82 12.95 8.30
C VAL A 36 3.80 12.35 9.33
N ARG A 37 5.04 12.82 9.38
CA ARG A 37 6.01 12.41 10.40
C ARG A 37 5.53 12.75 11.80
N ASP A 38 5.12 14.01 12.02
CA ASP A 38 4.59 14.48 13.32
C ASP A 38 3.37 13.64 13.77
N PHE A 39 2.49 13.29 12.83
CA PHE A 39 1.35 12.41 13.10
C PHE A 39 1.76 10.99 13.51
N LEU A 40 2.73 10.38 12.81
CA LEU A 40 3.24 9.04 13.16
C LEU A 40 3.92 9.01 14.53
N GLU A 41 4.55 10.12 14.92
CA GLU A 41 5.11 10.31 16.26
C GLU A 41 4.00 10.48 17.31
N GLU A 42 2.97 11.31 17.03
CA GLU A 42 1.84 11.54 17.93
C GLU A 42 1.09 10.25 18.28
N ILE A 43 0.92 9.34 17.31
CA ILE A 43 0.26 8.04 17.54
C ILE A 43 1.23 6.94 18.00
N ASP A 44 2.51 7.27 18.22
CA ASP A 44 3.58 6.32 18.58
C ASP A 44 3.63 5.07 17.69
N TYR A 45 3.51 5.28 16.38
CA TYR A 45 3.45 4.19 15.39
C TYR A 45 4.70 3.31 15.41
N LYS A 46 5.86 3.88 15.79
CA LYS A 46 7.11 3.13 15.91
C LYS A 46 7.03 2.07 16.99
N SER A 47 6.53 2.41 18.18
CA SER A 47 6.35 1.45 19.29
C SER A 47 5.34 0.37 18.91
N HIS A 48 4.25 0.73 18.20
CA HIS A 48 3.32 -0.25 17.66
C HIS A 48 4.02 -1.28 16.76
N LEU A 49 4.86 -0.84 15.81
CA LEU A 49 5.61 -1.75 14.94
C LEU A 49 6.58 -2.66 15.71
N VAL A 50 7.25 -2.12 16.75
CA VAL A 50 8.16 -2.92 17.60
C VAL A 50 7.40 -4.02 18.35
N ILE A 51 6.21 -3.73 18.84
CA ILE A 51 5.36 -4.70 19.54
C ILE A 51 4.81 -5.75 18.56
N GLU A 52 4.23 -5.31 17.45
CA GLU A 52 3.61 -6.18 16.44
C GLU A 52 4.62 -7.16 15.82
N PHE A 53 5.81 -6.66 15.50
CA PHE A 53 6.88 -7.45 14.88
C PHE A 53 7.98 -7.85 15.87
N SER A 54 7.66 -7.97 17.17
CA SER A 54 8.62 -8.26 18.26
C SER A 54 9.48 -9.52 18.04
N LYS A 55 9.01 -10.47 17.24
CA LYS A 55 9.74 -11.70 16.89
C LYS A 55 10.79 -11.52 15.79
N SER A 56 10.88 -10.35 15.14
CA SER A 56 11.78 -10.10 14.01
C SER A 56 12.22 -8.64 13.92
N GLU A 57 13.37 -8.32 14.48
CA GLU A 57 13.99 -7.00 14.33
C GLU A 57 14.18 -6.59 12.86
N LYS A 58 14.45 -7.58 11.98
CA LYS A 58 14.56 -7.35 10.55
C LYS A 58 13.24 -6.84 9.97
N ALA A 59 12.10 -7.41 10.38
CA ALA A 59 10.78 -6.96 9.93
C ALA A 59 10.49 -5.52 10.39
N VAL A 60 10.76 -5.20 11.66
CA VAL A 60 10.63 -3.83 12.20
C VAL A 60 11.46 -2.84 11.36
N ARG A 61 12.74 -3.18 11.12
CA ARG A 61 13.63 -2.32 10.33
C ARG A 61 13.09 -2.07 8.92
N PHE A 62 12.60 -3.11 8.24
CA PHE A 62 12.02 -2.96 6.91
C PHE A 62 10.78 -2.07 6.90
N LYS A 63 9.89 -2.21 7.89
CA LYS A 63 8.71 -1.35 8.01
C LYS A 63 9.08 0.11 8.24
N LEU A 64 10.07 0.38 9.09
CA LEU A 64 10.59 1.73 9.31
C LEU A 64 11.23 2.33 8.06
N LEU A 65 12.01 1.55 7.31
CA LEU A 65 12.58 1.98 6.03
C LEU A 65 11.49 2.31 4.99
N ASN A 66 10.39 1.56 4.94
CA ASN A 66 9.27 1.85 4.06
C ASN A 66 8.60 3.19 4.42
N ILE A 67 8.46 3.49 5.70
CA ILE A 67 7.95 4.79 6.16
C ILE A 67 8.88 5.92 5.74
N GLU A 68 10.19 5.78 5.96
CA GLU A 68 11.16 6.79 5.53
C GLU A 68 11.15 6.98 4.00
N SER A 69 11.05 5.91 3.23
CA SER A 69 10.91 5.99 1.77
C SER A 69 9.66 6.75 1.34
N LEU A 70 8.53 6.52 2.01
CA LEU A 70 7.29 7.25 1.76
C LEU A 70 7.43 8.74 2.08
N LEU A 71 8.00 9.07 3.25
CA LEU A 71 8.22 10.45 3.66
C LEU A 71 9.18 11.19 2.71
N ASN A 72 10.25 10.54 2.28
CA ASN A 72 11.19 11.09 1.28
C ASN A 72 10.50 11.30 -0.07
N SER A 73 9.61 10.40 -0.49
CA SER A 73 8.82 10.58 -1.71
C SER A 73 7.88 11.77 -1.63
N MET A 74 7.24 11.98 -0.46
CA MET A 74 6.39 13.15 -0.21
C MET A 74 7.22 14.44 -0.24
N GLU A 75 8.38 14.45 0.43
CA GLU A 75 9.27 15.61 0.51
C GLU A 75 9.83 15.99 -0.87
N ASN A 76 10.29 15.02 -1.65
CA ASN A 76 10.74 15.27 -3.01
C ASN A 76 9.63 15.84 -3.89
N TRP A 77 8.42 15.32 -3.74
CA TRP A 77 7.28 15.80 -4.51
C TRP A 77 6.84 17.21 -4.09
N GLU A 78 6.77 17.50 -2.81
CA GLU A 78 6.34 18.84 -2.34
C GLU A 78 7.36 19.95 -2.61
N ASN A 79 8.66 19.58 -2.77
CA ASN A 79 9.74 20.50 -3.13
C ASN A 79 9.84 20.74 -4.64
N ASP A 80 9.10 20.04 -5.46
CA ASP A 80 9.03 20.28 -6.90
C ASP A 80 8.26 21.59 -7.15
N PRO A 81 8.84 22.56 -7.89
CA PRO A 81 8.21 23.85 -8.16
C PRO A 81 6.83 23.76 -8.82
N ASP A 82 6.56 22.69 -9.56
CA ASP A 82 5.28 22.47 -10.23
C ASP A 82 4.16 22.09 -9.24
N ASN A 83 4.51 21.69 -8.01
CA ASN A 83 3.57 21.26 -6.98
C ASN A 83 3.26 22.35 -5.93
N TYR A 84 2.97 23.56 -6.39
CA TYR A 84 2.73 24.74 -5.52
C TYR A 84 1.58 24.57 -4.50
N ASN A 85 0.71 23.59 -4.65
CA ASN A 85 -0.38 23.28 -3.72
C ASN A 85 -0.25 21.86 -3.14
N ALA A 86 0.97 21.52 -2.69
CA ALA A 86 1.27 20.22 -2.13
C ALA A 86 0.54 20.00 -0.79
N ASN A 87 -0.44 19.10 -0.80
CA ASN A 87 -1.17 18.63 0.39
C ASN A 87 -1.53 17.16 0.24
N LEU A 88 -2.11 16.55 1.28
CA LEU A 88 -2.44 15.12 1.27
C LEU A 88 -3.37 14.74 0.11
N PHE A 89 -4.37 15.54 -0.19
CA PHE A 89 -5.33 15.25 -1.25
C PHE A 89 -4.66 15.23 -2.63
N THR A 90 -3.84 16.23 -2.93
CA THR A 90 -3.12 16.33 -4.21
C THR A 90 -2.08 15.22 -4.34
N TYR A 91 -1.40 14.85 -3.24
CA TYR A 91 -0.46 13.72 -3.23
C TYR A 91 -1.15 12.38 -3.49
N LEU A 92 -2.29 12.10 -2.84
CA LEU A 92 -3.06 10.87 -3.07
C LEU A 92 -3.60 10.78 -4.50
N ASN A 93 -4.08 11.87 -5.05
CA ASN A 93 -4.51 11.92 -6.44
C ASN A 93 -3.36 11.59 -7.40
N ARG A 94 -2.17 12.14 -7.16
CA ARG A 94 -0.97 11.81 -7.95
C ARG A 94 -0.66 10.32 -7.92
N ILE A 95 -0.62 9.70 -6.73
CA ILE A 95 -0.33 8.25 -6.62
C ILE A 95 -1.36 7.44 -7.39
N THR A 96 -2.64 7.82 -7.32
CA THR A 96 -3.71 7.15 -8.05
C THR A 96 -3.57 7.31 -9.56
N LEU A 97 -3.11 8.46 -10.04
CA LEU A 97 -2.86 8.71 -11.46
C LEU A 97 -1.62 7.96 -11.95
N LEU A 98 -0.49 8.02 -11.22
CA LEU A 98 0.73 7.28 -11.57
C LEU A 98 0.47 5.77 -11.71
N SER A 99 -0.39 5.23 -10.85
CA SER A 99 -0.83 3.83 -10.94
C SER A 99 -1.63 3.51 -12.21
N ARG A 100 -2.16 4.52 -12.91
CA ARG A 100 -2.92 4.38 -14.17
C ARG A 100 -2.05 4.71 -15.38
N ASP A 101 -1.23 5.74 -15.31
CA ASP A 101 -0.40 6.23 -16.43
C ASP A 101 0.74 5.27 -16.76
N ASP A 102 1.25 4.49 -15.78
CA ASP A 102 2.20 3.40 -16.03
C ASP A 102 1.63 2.28 -16.93
N MET A 103 0.32 2.33 -17.24
CA MET A 103 -0.37 1.30 -18.01
C MET A 103 -0.81 1.74 -19.42
N ASP A 104 -0.79 3.05 -19.72
CA ASP A 104 -1.32 3.62 -20.97
C ASP A 104 -0.26 4.40 -21.78
N ASP A 105 1.03 4.20 -21.54
CA ASP A 105 2.07 4.88 -22.30
C ASP A 105 2.04 4.43 -23.77
N GLU A 106 1.65 5.34 -24.69
CA GLU A 106 1.67 5.10 -26.15
C GLU A 106 3.07 4.70 -26.67
N ASN A 107 4.13 4.90 -25.87
CA ASN A 107 5.49 4.42 -26.13
C ASN A 107 5.68 2.92 -25.85
N ASP A 108 4.67 2.22 -25.35
CA ASP A 108 4.76 0.78 -25.03
C ASP A 108 4.56 -0.15 -26.22
N LYS A 109 4.37 0.38 -27.44
CA LYS A 109 4.30 -0.44 -28.63
C LYS A 109 5.60 -1.23 -28.83
N GLY A 110 5.49 -2.55 -28.67
CA GLY A 110 6.61 -3.48 -28.82
C GLY A 110 7.35 -3.83 -27.52
N LYS A 111 6.90 -3.35 -26.38
CA LYS A 111 7.42 -3.75 -25.05
C LYS A 111 6.59 -4.88 -24.46
N VAL A 112 7.23 -5.65 -23.56
CA VAL A 112 6.57 -6.67 -22.74
C VAL A 112 6.35 -6.09 -21.36
N ASN A 113 5.10 -6.08 -20.89
CA ASN A 113 4.75 -5.66 -19.55
C ASN A 113 5.09 -6.77 -18.55
N LEU A 114 5.97 -6.48 -17.58
CA LEU A 114 6.30 -7.38 -16.50
C LEU A 114 5.67 -6.87 -15.19
N MET A 115 4.83 -7.69 -14.58
CA MET A 115 4.09 -7.30 -13.38
C MET A 115 3.77 -8.49 -12.48
N THR A 116 3.39 -8.21 -11.23
CA THR A 116 2.84 -9.24 -10.35
C THR A 116 1.39 -9.54 -10.72
N ILE A 117 0.88 -10.72 -10.34
CA ILE A 117 -0.53 -11.08 -10.54
C ILE A 117 -1.46 -10.07 -9.84
N HIS A 118 -1.09 -9.60 -8.65
CA HIS A 118 -1.87 -8.58 -7.94
C HIS A 118 -1.96 -7.26 -8.72
N ALA A 119 -0.87 -6.82 -9.33
CA ALA A 119 -0.83 -5.61 -10.14
C ALA A 119 -1.66 -5.74 -11.43
N SER A 120 -1.87 -6.96 -11.93
CA SER A 120 -2.65 -7.20 -13.15
C SER A 120 -4.18 -7.15 -12.93
N LYS A 121 -4.64 -7.02 -11.69
CA LYS A 121 -6.08 -6.98 -11.37
C LYS A 121 -6.76 -5.80 -12.07
N GLY A 122 -7.78 -6.09 -12.86
CA GLY A 122 -8.54 -5.08 -13.62
C GLY A 122 -7.97 -4.77 -15.01
N LEU A 123 -6.80 -5.32 -15.36
CA LEU A 123 -6.22 -5.19 -16.70
C LEU A 123 -6.55 -6.40 -17.56
N GLU A 124 -6.38 -6.27 -18.87
CA GLU A 124 -6.51 -7.36 -19.84
C GLU A 124 -5.45 -7.19 -20.93
N PHE A 125 -4.89 -8.32 -21.36
CA PHE A 125 -3.84 -8.35 -22.37
C PHE A 125 -4.17 -9.35 -23.47
N PRO A 126 -3.82 -9.08 -24.75
CA PRO A 126 -4.01 -10.05 -25.83
C PRO A 126 -3.31 -11.38 -25.53
N VAL A 127 -2.09 -11.32 -25.02
CA VAL A 127 -1.26 -12.48 -24.71
C VAL A 127 -0.72 -12.38 -23.29
N VAL A 128 -0.86 -13.41 -22.50
CA VAL A 128 -0.35 -13.48 -21.13
C VAL A 128 0.56 -14.70 -20.97
N PHE A 129 1.72 -14.48 -20.37
CA PHE A 129 2.61 -15.53 -19.90
C PHE A 129 2.58 -15.53 -18.37
N ILE A 130 2.21 -16.66 -17.75
CA ILE A 130 2.32 -16.86 -16.31
C ILE A 130 3.60 -17.64 -16.05
N ALA A 131 4.58 -17.01 -15.41
CA ALA A 131 5.82 -17.65 -15.03
C ALA A 131 5.78 -18.15 -13.60
N GLY A 132 6.34 -19.34 -13.32
CA GLY A 132 6.41 -19.89 -11.98
C GLY A 132 5.11 -20.49 -11.46
N ALA A 133 4.25 -21.03 -12.35
CA ALA A 133 3.06 -21.78 -11.97
C ALA A 133 3.46 -23.21 -11.56
N GLU A 134 4.17 -23.32 -10.44
CA GLU A 134 4.67 -24.60 -9.89
C GLU A 134 4.52 -24.62 -8.37
N GLU A 135 4.46 -25.81 -7.79
CA GLU A 135 4.35 -25.99 -6.34
C GLU A 135 5.47 -25.26 -5.59
N GLY A 136 5.07 -24.52 -4.54
CA GLY A 136 5.97 -23.71 -3.74
C GLY A 136 6.06 -22.25 -4.17
N LEU A 137 5.70 -21.92 -5.44
CA LEU A 137 5.57 -20.56 -5.93
C LEU A 137 4.11 -20.15 -6.11
N ILE A 138 3.31 -20.94 -6.82
CA ILE A 138 1.86 -20.77 -6.95
C ILE A 138 1.21 -22.19 -6.92
N PRO A 139 0.59 -22.60 -5.80
CA PRO A 139 0.46 -21.88 -4.52
C PRO A 139 1.79 -21.71 -3.78
N HIS A 140 1.93 -20.60 -3.06
CA HIS A 140 3.13 -20.34 -2.27
C HIS A 140 3.26 -21.37 -1.13
N GLN A 141 4.49 -21.86 -0.85
CA GLN A 141 4.74 -22.91 0.15
C GLN A 141 4.11 -22.61 1.52
N ARG A 142 4.11 -21.35 1.96
CA ARG A 142 3.52 -20.96 3.24
C ARG A 142 1.99 -21.08 3.29
N SER A 143 1.34 -20.97 2.14
CA SER A 143 -0.12 -21.07 2.02
C SER A 143 -0.59 -22.53 2.03
N VAL A 144 0.32 -23.46 1.76
CA VAL A 144 0.07 -24.92 1.76
C VAL A 144 0.25 -25.51 3.17
N ASP A 145 1.03 -24.85 4.03
CA ASP A 145 1.25 -25.32 5.41
C ASP A 145 -0.08 -25.31 6.19
N GLU A 146 -0.42 -26.42 6.83
CA GLU A 146 -1.75 -26.83 7.34
C GLU A 146 -2.48 -25.82 8.27
N ASN A 147 -1.83 -24.75 8.69
CA ASN A 147 -2.39 -23.78 9.64
C ASN A 147 -2.79 -22.42 9.04
N SER A 148 -2.56 -22.15 7.76
CA SER A 148 -2.78 -20.80 7.20
C SER A 148 -4.10 -20.60 6.46
N GLY A 149 -4.73 -21.69 5.96
CA GLY A 149 -6.01 -21.58 5.23
C GLY A 149 -5.96 -20.80 3.91
N ASP A 150 -4.76 -20.43 3.46
CA ASP A 150 -4.56 -19.48 2.36
C ASP A 150 -4.55 -20.12 0.96
N VAL A 151 -4.70 -21.44 0.83
CA VAL A 151 -4.71 -22.13 -0.47
C VAL A 151 -5.85 -21.63 -1.37
N GLU A 152 -6.99 -21.31 -0.78
CA GLU A 152 -8.13 -20.78 -1.52
C GLU A 152 -7.86 -19.35 -2.06
N GLU A 153 -7.08 -18.55 -1.32
CA GLU A 153 -6.67 -17.22 -1.78
C GLU A 153 -5.66 -17.33 -2.93
N GLU A 154 -4.69 -18.25 -2.84
CA GLU A 154 -3.75 -18.53 -3.92
C GLU A 154 -4.48 -19.02 -5.18
N ARG A 155 -5.52 -19.84 -5.02
CA ARG A 155 -6.36 -20.28 -6.14
C ARG A 155 -7.11 -19.13 -6.78
N ARG A 156 -7.66 -18.21 -5.98
CA ARG A 156 -8.30 -16.97 -6.48
C ARG A 156 -7.32 -16.08 -7.21
N LEU A 157 -6.12 -15.94 -6.66
CA LEU A 157 -5.05 -15.19 -7.28
C LEU A 157 -4.66 -15.77 -8.64
N PHE A 158 -4.52 -17.09 -8.74
CA PHE A 158 -4.24 -17.76 -10.00
C PHE A 158 -5.38 -17.61 -11.01
N TYR A 159 -6.63 -17.68 -10.55
CA TYR A 159 -7.80 -17.40 -11.39
C TYR A 159 -7.75 -15.97 -11.95
N VAL A 160 -7.37 -14.97 -11.14
CA VAL A 160 -7.19 -13.60 -11.62
C VAL A 160 -6.13 -13.58 -12.73
N ALA A 161 -4.99 -14.24 -12.56
CA ALA A 161 -3.94 -14.28 -13.60
C ALA A 161 -4.43 -14.84 -14.92
N ILE A 162 -5.12 -15.99 -14.89
CA ILE A 162 -5.68 -16.64 -16.08
C ILE A 162 -6.66 -15.73 -16.81
N THR A 163 -7.52 -15.06 -16.08
CA THR A 163 -8.55 -14.18 -16.65
C THR A 163 -8.01 -12.87 -17.22
N ARG A 164 -6.71 -12.60 -17.12
CA ARG A 164 -6.08 -11.44 -17.78
C ARG A 164 -5.85 -11.65 -19.27
N ALA A 165 -5.83 -12.89 -19.75
CA ALA A 165 -5.62 -13.20 -21.15
C ALA A 165 -6.93 -13.08 -21.95
N ARG A 166 -6.90 -12.26 -23.02
CA ARG A 166 -8.01 -12.17 -23.97
C ARG A 166 -7.92 -13.22 -25.06
N ASP A 167 -6.74 -13.37 -25.65
CA ASP A 167 -6.57 -14.19 -26.86
C ASP A 167 -5.72 -15.43 -26.60
N LYS A 168 -4.64 -15.32 -25.85
CA LYS A 168 -3.69 -16.42 -25.64
C LYS A 168 -3.09 -16.40 -24.22
N LEU A 169 -3.13 -17.56 -23.59
CA LEU A 169 -2.49 -17.82 -22.29
C LEU A 169 -1.41 -18.87 -22.46
N LEU A 170 -0.23 -18.61 -21.85
CA LEU A 170 0.88 -19.55 -21.73
C LEU A 170 1.26 -19.66 -20.26
N ILE A 171 1.47 -20.90 -19.77
CA ILE A 171 1.81 -21.22 -18.38
C ILE A 171 3.05 -22.08 -18.38
#